data_c01e2478d880cb3795c200e583a9ac1b
#
_entry.id   c01e2478d880cb3795c200e583a9ac1b
#
_cell.length_a   1.000
_cell.length_b   1.000
_cell.length_c   1.000
_cell.angle_alpha   90.00
_cell.angle_beta   90.00
_cell.angle_gamma   90.00
#
_symmetry.space_group_name_H-M   'P 1'
#
loop_
_entity.id
_entity.type
_entity.pdbx_description
1 polymer ?
#
loop_
_entity_poly.entity_id
_entity_poly.type
_entity_poly.pdbx_seq_one_letter_code
_entity_poly.pdbx_strand_id
1 'polypeptide(L)'
;MQDKSTTEDCDVVIVGRGPVGATLANLLGLCGVRTLVLEREARTYHLPRAVHFDDECMRVFQTIGLADAILPHVILSPGMLFLDASGKMLLDWSRPQTLTPMGWNLSYRFHQPDLEDVLIGGLARWPHVTLRSRCDVFALDQDETGVRVRYEDLSNGKLSEVRASYVIGCDGARSLVRRFIGSGMDDLGFHERWLVIDVLLKRARDDLGDYSLQHCDPRRPATYVRGTGTRRRWEITVLPEEDSNEVAQPAKVWELLSRWIAPEDAELERAAVYTFHSVIAQQWRNGRLLLAGDSAHQTPPFLGQGMCAGIRDAANLAWKLGAIIRDGADASLLDTYQSERQPHVREFIELAIRLGGIINTKAIEAGLAAGQARENAPVKLEVKKPLLGPGLTLGDLPLAGHLAPQFMLNDGSRSDDRIGYSHVLLVESAAALSSRPAHLQPGIKILTSDDAEGLGPWLREHGITAALVRPDRYVRGAARNDAELDRLIAAITPPFHVPSAA
;
A
#
# COMPACT_ATOMS: atom_id res chain seq x y z
N MET A 1 -46.76 -8.42 -13.31
CA MET A 1 -45.66 -9.34 -13.51
C MET A 1 -44.46 -8.74 -12.78
N GLN A 2 -44.16 -9.27 -11.59
CA GLN A 2 -42.93 -8.89 -10.89
C GLN A 2 -41.78 -9.52 -11.66
N ASP A 3 -40.94 -8.65 -12.25
CA ASP A 3 -39.68 -9.04 -12.85
C ASP A 3 -38.83 -9.64 -11.71
N LYS A 4 -38.61 -10.95 -11.73
CA LYS A 4 -37.68 -11.63 -10.84
C LYS A 4 -36.28 -11.12 -11.24
N SER A 5 -35.84 -10.02 -10.59
CA SER A 5 -34.44 -9.65 -10.65
C SER A 5 -33.66 -10.86 -10.13
N THR A 6 -32.96 -11.53 -11.04
CA THR A 6 -32.00 -12.55 -10.64
C THR A 6 -30.93 -11.83 -9.83
N THR A 7 -30.96 -12.01 -8.50
CA THR A 7 -29.95 -11.52 -7.60
C THR A 7 -28.65 -12.21 -8.02
N GLU A 8 -27.70 -11.46 -8.53
CA GLU A 8 -26.38 -11.99 -8.89
C GLU A 8 -25.59 -12.17 -7.60
N ASP A 9 -25.29 -13.40 -7.23
CA ASP A 9 -24.55 -13.71 -6.02
C ASP A 9 -23.04 -13.73 -6.32
N CYS A 10 -22.25 -13.02 -5.53
CA CYS A 10 -20.78 -13.09 -5.53
C CYS A 10 -20.25 -13.34 -4.12
N ASP A 11 -18.97 -13.65 -4.00
CA ASP A 11 -18.38 -13.90 -2.69
C ASP A 11 -17.96 -12.57 -2.03
N VAL A 12 -17.40 -11.64 -2.82
CA VAL A 12 -16.92 -10.34 -2.33
C VAL A 12 -17.37 -9.22 -3.27
N VAL A 13 -17.89 -8.15 -2.69
CA VAL A 13 -18.03 -6.85 -3.38
C VAL A 13 -16.92 -5.91 -2.89
N ILE A 14 -16.19 -5.30 -3.82
CA ILE A 14 -15.25 -4.20 -3.56
C ILE A 14 -15.94 -2.90 -4.01
N VAL A 15 -16.04 -1.93 -3.12
CA VAL A 15 -16.54 -0.58 -3.45
C VAL A 15 -15.35 0.33 -3.68
N GLY A 16 -15.17 0.77 -4.92
CA GLY A 16 -14.03 1.58 -5.37
C GLY A 16 -12.92 0.78 -6.04
N ARG A 17 -12.47 1.23 -7.22
CA ARG A 17 -11.42 0.58 -8.04
C ARG A 17 -10.09 1.35 -8.10
N GLY A 18 -9.87 2.27 -7.17
CA GLY A 18 -8.55 2.91 -7.03
C GLY A 18 -7.42 1.90 -6.85
N PRO A 19 -6.15 2.31 -6.70
CA PRO A 19 -5.00 1.38 -6.63
C PRO A 19 -5.19 0.25 -5.62
N VAL A 20 -5.80 0.54 -4.47
CA VAL A 20 -6.05 -0.46 -3.41
C VAL A 20 -7.11 -1.47 -3.82
N GLY A 21 -8.26 -0.99 -4.32
CA GLY A 21 -9.35 -1.88 -4.75
C GLY A 21 -8.97 -2.74 -5.96
N ALA A 22 -8.24 -2.18 -6.93
CA ALA A 22 -7.75 -2.92 -8.08
C ALA A 22 -6.69 -3.97 -7.70
N THR A 23 -5.80 -3.65 -6.74
CA THR A 23 -4.84 -4.62 -6.19
C THR A 23 -5.56 -5.75 -5.44
N LEU A 24 -6.52 -5.41 -4.58
CA LEU A 24 -7.33 -6.38 -3.84
C LEU A 24 -8.10 -7.30 -4.80
N ALA A 25 -8.70 -6.75 -5.86
CA ALA A 25 -9.44 -7.52 -6.85
C ALA A 25 -8.53 -8.53 -7.60
N ASN A 26 -7.29 -8.14 -7.95
CA ASN A 26 -6.32 -9.06 -8.54
C ASN A 26 -5.90 -10.16 -7.56
N LEU A 27 -5.65 -9.82 -6.28
CA LEU A 27 -5.31 -10.80 -5.25
C LEU A 27 -6.46 -11.78 -4.98
N LEU A 28 -7.71 -11.31 -4.91
CA LEU A 28 -8.90 -12.16 -4.77
C LEU A 28 -9.11 -13.02 -6.02
N GLY A 29 -8.84 -12.47 -7.21
CA GLY A 29 -8.81 -13.22 -8.46
C GLY A 29 -7.80 -14.36 -8.41
N LEU A 30 -6.59 -14.11 -7.95
CA LEU A 30 -5.56 -15.12 -7.74
C LEU A 30 -6.00 -16.20 -6.74
N CYS A 31 -6.79 -15.84 -5.70
CA CYS A 31 -7.36 -16.76 -4.73
C CYS A 31 -8.59 -17.54 -5.27
N GLY A 32 -9.08 -17.25 -6.47
CA GLY A 32 -10.29 -17.90 -7.03
C GLY A 32 -11.59 -17.46 -6.36
N VAL A 33 -11.64 -16.25 -5.79
CA VAL A 33 -12.82 -15.68 -5.12
C VAL A 33 -13.66 -14.89 -6.11
N ARG A 34 -14.96 -15.21 -6.22
CA ARG A 34 -15.91 -14.51 -7.11
C ARG A 34 -16.08 -13.08 -6.61
N THR A 35 -15.55 -12.12 -7.36
CA THR A 35 -15.46 -10.73 -6.91
C THR A 35 -16.16 -9.80 -7.88
N LEU A 36 -17.00 -8.91 -7.35
CA LEU A 36 -17.58 -7.77 -8.09
C LEU A 36 -16.97 -6.48 -7.58
N VAL A 37 -16.34 -5.71 -8.48
CA VAL A 37 -15.86 -4.37 -8.21
C VAL A 37 -16.86 -3.35 -8.72
N LEU A 38 -17.36 -2.48 -7.86
CA LEU A 38 -18.26 -1.39 -8.18
C LEU A 38 -17.54 -0.06 -8.08
N GLU A 39 -17.51 0.67 -9.19
CA GLU A 39 -16.83 1.97 -9.30
C GLU A 39 -17.78 3.04 -9.82
N ARG A 40 -17.86 4.15 -9.10
CA ARG A 40 -18.71 5.28 -9.45
C ARG A 40 -18.24 6.00 -10.72
N GLU A 41 -16.93 6.16 -10.86
CA GLU A 41 -16.35 6.88 -11.98
C GLU A 41 -16.36 6.02 -13.27
N ALA A 42 -16.52 6.70 -14.42
CA ALA A 42 -16.54 6.03 -15.72
C ALA A 42 -15.15 5.52 -16.14
N ARG A 43 -14.12 6.25 -15.78
CA ARG A 43 -12.71 6.02 -16.17
C ARG A 43 -11.79 6.26 -15.00
N THR A 44 -10.55 5.81 -15.10
CA THR A 44 -9.46 6.19 -14.20
C THR A 44 -9.37 7.70 -14.09
N TYR A 45 -9.25 8.21 -12.86
CA TYR A 45 -9.07 9.63 -12.63
C TYR A 45 -7.72 10.07 -13.21
N HIS A 46 -7.75 10.98 -14.16
CA HIS A 46 -6.59 11.34 -14.99
C HIS A 46 -5.47 12.08 -14.26
N LEU A 47 -5.73 12.59 -13.04
CA LEU A 47 -4.74 13.34 -12.25
C LEU A 47 -4.19 12.50 -11.11
N PRO A 48 -2.86 12.37 -11.00
CA PRO A 48 -2.24 11.52 -9.99
C PRO A 48 -2.39 12.10 -8.59
N ARG A 49 -2.80 11.28 -7.61
CA ARG A 49 -2.71 11.59 -6.18
C ARG A 49 -1.36 11.13 -5.65
N ALA A 50 -1.08 9.83 -5.73
CA ALA A 50 0.21 9.24 -5.38
C ALA A 50 1.21 9.36 -6.53
N VAL A 51 2.49 9.46 -6.17
CA VAL A 51 3.62 9.58 -7.13
C VAL A 51 4.78 8.64 -6.77
N HIS A 52 4.64 7.87 -5.71
CA HIS A 52 5.68 7.01 -5.14
C HIS A 52 5.09 5.70 -4.62
N PHE A 53 5.82 4.60 -4.82
CA PHE A 53 5.65 3.36 -4.08
C PHE A 53 7.01 2.68 -3.81
N ASP A 54 7.02 1.76 -2.86
CA ASP A 54 8.23 1.08 -2.40
C ASP A 54 8.40 -0.36 -2.92
N ASP A 55 9.50 -0.99 -2.54
CA ASP A 55 9.88 -2.35 -2.90
C ASP A 55 8.85 -3.41 -2.46
N GLU A 56 8.19 -3.20 -1.32
CA GLU A 56 7.14 -4.12 -0.85
C GLU A 56 5.90 -4.05 -1.72
N CYS A 57 5.49 -2.86 -2.16
CA CYS A 57 4.40 -2.72 -3.13
C CYS A 57 4.75 -3.41 -4.47
N MET A 58 5.99 -3.24 -4.96
CA MET A 58 6.43 -3.93 -6.18
C MET A 58 6.40 -5.46 -6.00
N ARG A 59 6.74 -5.96 -4.82
CA ARG A 59 6.63 -7.39 -4.47
C ARG A 59 5.18 -7.89 -4.45
N VAL A 60 4.22 -7.05 -4.02
CA VAL A 60 2.78 -7.35 -4.17
C VAL A 60 2.37 -7.39 -5.64
N PHE A 61 2.84 -6.44 -6.44
CA PHE A 61 2.59 -6.44 -7.89
C PHE A 61 3.23 -7.64 -8.60
N GLN A 62 4.39 -8.11 -8.15
CA GLN A 62 4.98 -9.38 -8.57
C GLN A 62 4.06 -10.56 -8.22
N THR A 63 3.54 -10.61 -7.00
CA THR A 63 2.65 -11.68 -6.53
C THR A 63 1.41 -11.82 -7.43
N ILE A 64 0.85 -10.71 -7.89
CA ILE A 64 -0.27 -10.71 -8.85
C ILE A 64 0.18 -10.82 -10.31
N GLY A 65 1.46 -11.02 -10.59
CA GLY A 65 2.00 -11.19 -11.95
C GLY A 65 1.93 -9.95 -12.83
N LEU A 66 2.01 -8.74 -12.25
CA LEU A 66 1.94 -7.47 -12.97
C LEU A 66 3.22 -6.63 -12.87
N ALA A 67 4.26 -7.09 -12.14
CA ALA A 67 5.49 -6.31 -11.97
C ALA A 67 6.14 -5.95 -13.32
N ASP A 68 6.25 -6.90 -14.24
CA ASP A 68 6.87 -6.67 -15.56
C ASP A 68 6.07 -5.69 -16.42
N ALA A 69 4.74 -5.68 -16.29
CA ALA A 69 3.88 -4.73 -16.98
C ALA A 69 3.96 -3.31 -16.34
N ILE A 70 4.30 -3.21 -15.06
CA ILE A 70 4.45 -1.94 -14.34
C ILE A 70 5.83 -1.31 -14.58
N LEU A 71 6.89 -2.11 -14.69
CA LEU A 71 8.27 -1.62 -14.84
C LEU A 71 8.47 -0.56 -15.94
N PRO A 72 7.86 -0.67 -17.15
CA PRO A 72 8.00 0.37 -18.17
C PRO A 72 7.38 1.74 -17.80
N HIS A 73 6.50 1.77 -16.81
CA HIS A 73 5.76 2.96 -16.38
C HIS A 73 6.34 3.64 -15.14
N VAL A 74 7.48 3.16 -14.65
CA VAL A 74 8.12 3.68 -13.44
C VAL A 74 9.55 4.11 -13.70
N ILE A 75 10.05 4.98 -12.83
CA ILE A 75 11.48 5.31 -12.75
C ILE A 75 11.98 5.12 -11.32
N LEU A 76 13.26 4.80 -11.15
CA LEU A 76 13.86 4.70 -9.83
C LEU A 76 13.95 6.09 -9.20
N SER A 77 13.62 6.17 -7.92
CA SER A 77 13.73 7.40 -7.16
C SER A 77 15.06 7.43 -6.40
N PRO A 78 15.94 8.41 -6.66
CA PRO A 78 17.19 8.54 -5.90
C PRO A 78 16.94 9.02 -4.46
N GLY A 79 15.73 9.46 -4.14
CA GLY A 79 15.34 9.92 -2.81
C GLY A 79 14.86 11.37 -2.77
N MET A 80 14.96 11.95 -1.57
CA MET A 80 14.56 13.33 -1.28
C MET A 80 15.63 14.02 -0.44
N LEU A 81 15.88 15.29 -0.74
CA LEU A 81 16.76 16.15 0.03
C LEU A 81 15.95 17.26 0.70
N PHE A 82 16.24 17.54 1.97
CA PHE A 82 15.61 18.63 2.71
C PHE A 82 16.57 19.79 2.78
N LEU A 83 16.15 20.95 2.29
CA LEU A 83 16.96 22.15 2.18
C LEU A 83 16.33 23.28 2.99
N ASP A 84 17.14 24.07 3.68
CA ASP A 84 16.69 25.32 4.31
C ASP A 84 16.44 26.43 3.27
N ALA A 85 16.02 27.61 3.75
CA ALA A 85 15.77 28.76 2.90
C ALA A 85 17.00 29.28 2.15
N SER A 86 18.23 28.96 2.61
CA SER A 86 19.49 29.31 1.96
C SER A 86 19.97 28.28 0.93
N GLY A 87 19.29 27.11 0.86
CA GLY A 87 19.68 25.96 0.05
C GLY A 87 20.67 25.01 0.75
N LYS A 88 20.99 25.23 2.04
CA LYS A 88 21.81 24.30 2.82
C LYS A 88 21.04 23.03 3.10
N MET A 89 21.70 21.88 2.93
CA MET A 89 21.10 20.57 3.21
C MET A 89 20.93 20.36 4.71
N LEU A 90 19.70 20.10 5.14
CA LEU A 90 19.30 19.78 6.52
C LEU A 90 19.27 18.29 6.75
N LEU A 91 18.71 17.53 5.76
CA LEU A 91 18.54 16.10 5.87
C LEU A 91 18.71 15.46 4.49
N ASP A 92 19.49 14.39 4.45
CA ASP A 92 19.71 13.54 3.27
C ASP A 92 18.91 12.25 3.41
N TRP A 93 17.88 12.12 2.57
CA TRP A 93 17.08 10.90 2.46
C TRP A 93 17.29 10.25 1.09
N SER A 94 18.56 10.07 0.75
CA SER A 94 18.95 9.34 -0.45
C SER A 94 18.56 7.87 -0.36
N ARG A 95 18.16 7.29 -1.48
CA ARG A 95 17.75 5.90 -1.61
C ARG A 95 18.80 5.12 -2.39
N PRO A 96 19.26 3.96 -1.86
CA PRO A 96 20.13 3.08 -2.65
C PRO A 96 19.46 2.69 -3.97
N GLN A 97 20.23 2.69 -5.05
CA GLN A 97 19.75 2.28 -6.38
C GLN A 97 20.02 0.78 -6.63
N THR A 98 20.36 0.04 -5.57
CA THR A 98 20.56 -1.41 -5.56
C THR A 98 19.29 -2.11 -5.11
N LEU A 99 19.19 -3.40 -5.43
CA LEU A 99 18.10 -4.23 -4.93
C LEU A 99 18.17 -4.36 -3.41
N THR A 100 17.00 -4.26 -2.79
CA THR A 100 16.84 -4.52 -1.35
C THR A 100 16.70 -6.03 -1.10
N PRO A 101 16.67 -6.46 0.18
CA PRO A 101 16.31 -7.84 0.51
C PRO A 101 14.93 -8.28 0.01
N MET A 102 14.08 -7.32 -0.45
CA MET A 102 12.80 -7.64 -1.08
C MET A 102 12.93 -8.05 -2.56
N GLY A 103 14.14 -8.09 -3.12
CA GLY A 103 14.39 -8.42 -4.53
C GLY A 103 14.01 -7.29 -5.52
N TRP A 104 13.71 -6.08 -5.01
CA TRP A 104 13.30 -4.91 -5.78
C TRP A 104 14.04 -3.66 -5.30
N ASN A 105 14.04 -2.59 -6.10
CA ASN A 105 14.59 -1.32 -5.67
C ASN A 105 13.70 -0.66 -4.61
N LEU A 106 14.31 0.04 -3.67
CA LEU A 106 13.64 0.60 -2.50
C LEU A 106 12.51 1.58 -2.83
N SER A 107 12.59 2.28 -3.97
CA SER A 107 11.71 3.42 -4.25
C SER A 107 11.51 3.64 -5.73
N TYR A 108 10.25 3.73 -6.13
CA TYR A 108 9.80 3.97 -7.51
C TYR A 108 8.93 5.22 -7.57
N ARG A 109 9.11 6.00 -8.63
CA ARG A 109 8.18 7.07 -9.02
C ARG A 109 7.35 6.60 -10.19
N PHE A 110 6.10 6.99 -10.20
CA PHE A 110 5.14 6.56 -11.21
C PHE A 110 4.10 7.64 -11.48
N HIS A 111 3.37 7.47 -12.56
CA HIS A 111 2.14 8.20 -12.83
C HIS A 111 0.95 7.31 -12.46
N GLN A 112 0.12 7.76 -11.51
CA GLN A 112 -0.93 6.90 -10.93
C GLN A 112 -1.93 6.37 -11.96
N PRO A 113 -2.42 7.14 -12.95
CA PRO A 113 -3.28 6.60 -14.00
C PRO A 113 -2.68 5.42 -14.75
N ASP A 114 -1.37 5.48 -15.10
CA ASP A 114 -0.71 4.39 -15.81
C ASP A 114 -0.65 3.11 -14.96
N LEU A 115 -0.40 3.24 -13.65
CA LEU A 115 -0.42 2.11 -12.71
C LEU A 115 -1.84 1.52 -12.59
N GLU A 116 -2.85 2.37 -12.44
CA GLU A 116 -4.25 1.92 -12.34
C GLU A 116 -4.69 1.20 -13.61
N ASP A 117 -4.32 1.69 -14.78
CA ASP A 117 -4.64 1.04 -16.05
C ASP A 117 -4.02 -0.35 -16.16
N VAL A 118 -2.76 -0.54 -15.69
CA VAL A 118 -2.13 -1.87 -15.62
C VAL A 118 -2.86 -2.77 -14.62
N LEU A 119 -3.20 -2.27 -13.42
CA LEU A 119 -3.90 -3.05 -12.41
C LEU A 119 -5.30 -3.46 -12.87
N ILE A 120 -6.03 -2.56 -13.51
CA ILE A 120 -7.38 -2.81 -14.06
C ILE A 120 -7.30 -3.78 -15.24
N GLY A 121 -6.34 -3.58 -16.15
CA GLY A 121 -6.08 -4.50 -17.27
C GLY A 121 -5.77 -5.91 -16.79
N GLY A 122 -5.10 -6.03 -15.66
CA GLY A 122 -4.78 -7.30 -15.00
C GLY A 122 -6.01 -8.13 -14.61
N LEU A 123 -7.15 -7.50 -14.35
CA LEU A 123 -8.39 -8.18 -13.97
C LEU A 123 -8.93 -9.11 -15.08
N ALA A 124 -8.63 -8.81 -16.35
CA ALA A 124 -9.08 -9.64 -17.47
C ALA A 124 -8.57 -11.10 -17.42
N ARG A 125 -7.53 -11.37 -16.64
CA ARG A 125 -7.00 -12.74 -16.41
C ARG A 125 -7.90 -13.58 -15.50
N TRP A 126 -8.83 -12.96 -14.78
CA TRP A 126 -9.65 -13.60 -13.76
C TRP A 126 -11.13 -13.62 -14.20
N PRO A 127 -11.62 -14.72 -14.84
CA PRO A 127 -13.00 -14.77 -15.37
C PRO A 127 -14.09 -14.66 -14.29
N HIS A 128 -13.73 -14.88 -13.03
CA HIS A 128 -14.62 -14.76 -11.87
C HIS A 128 -14.51 -13.40 -11.15
N VAL A 129 -13.76 -12.44 -11.71
CA VAL A 129 -13.69 -11.06 -11.25
C VAL A 129 -14.37 -10.15 -12.26
N THR A 130 -15.41 -9.44 -11.83
CA THR A 130 -16.17 -8.51 -12.69
C THR A 130 -15.97 -7.09 -12.21
N LEU A 131 -15.67 -6.16 -13.11
CA LEU A 131 -15.62 -4.72 -12.85
C LEU A 131 -16.81 -4.05 -13.52
N ARG A 132 -17.59 -3.28 -12.75
CA ARG A 132 -18.63 -2.39 -13.26
C ARG A 132 -18.32 -0.95 -12.91
N SER A 133 -18.08 -0.14 -13.93
CA SER A 133 -17.91 1.31 -13.81
C SER A 133 -19.26 2.02 -13.91
N ARG A 134 -19.34 3.28 -13.47
CA ARG A 134 -20.56 4.08 -13.36
C ARG A 134 -21.60 3.44 -12.44
N CYS A 135 -21.16 2.76 -11.40
CA CYS A 135 -22.02 2.14 -10.41
C CYS A 135 -21.81 2.81 -9.05
N ASP A 136 -22.77 3.62 -8.62
CA ASP A 136 -22.72 4.30 -7.33
C ASP A 136 -23.45 3.48 -6.26
N VAL A 137 -22.70 2.96 -5.32
CA VAL A 137 -23.27 2.22 -4.18
C VAL A 137 -23.87 3.21 -3.20
N PHE A 138 -25.13 3.02 -2.83
CA PHE A 138 -25.85 3.93 -1.95
C PHE A 138 -26.40 3.27 -0.67
N ALA A 139 -26.52 1.93 -0.62
CA ALA A 139 -27.00 1.24 0.57
C ALA A 139 -26.38 -0.15 0.74
N LEU A 140 -26.16 -0.51 2.00
CA LEU A 140 -25.63 -1.80 2.45
C LEU A 140 -26.48 -2.31 3.60
N ASP A 141 -27.05 -3.53 3.46
CA ASP A 141 -27.82 -4.19 4.51
C ASP A 141 -27.18 -5.55 4.77
N GLN A 142 -26.61 -5.78 5.96
CA GLN A 142 -26.03 -7.08 6.30
C GLN A 142 -26.92 -7.89 7.23
N ASP A 143 -26.87 -9.22 7.05
CA ASP A 143 -27.49 -10.20 7.93
C ASP A 143 -26.48 -11.34 8.24
N GLU A 144 -26.93 -12.40 8.90
CA GLU A 144 -26.09 -13.55 9.27
C GLU A 144 -25.47 -14.26 8.06
N THR A 145 -26.09 -14.20 6.89
CA THR A 145 -25.72 -14.95 5.69
C THR A 145 -24.97 -14.13 4.65
N GLY A 146 -25.03 -12.78 4.69
CA GLY A 146 -24.34 -11.93 3.71
C GLY A 146 -24.69 -10.47 3.82
N VAL A 147 -24.33 -9.74 2.78
CA VAL A 147 -24.59 -8.31 2.62
C VAL A 147 -25.36 -8.10 1.32
N ARG A 148 -26.45 -7.37 1.39
CA ARG A 148 -27.19 -6.85 0.26
C ARG A 148 -26.60 -5.49 -0.11
N VAL A 149 -26.09 -5.36 -1.32
CA VAL A 149 -25.47 -4.14 -1.85
C VAL A 149 -26.41 -3.55 -2.90
N ARG A 150 -26.87 -2.33 -2.69
CA ARG A 150 -27.70 -1.60 -3.65
C ARG A 150 -26.89 -0.49 -4.30
N TYR A 151 -26.97 -0.42 -5.61
CA TYR A 151 -26.25 0.57 -6.39
C TYR A 151 -27.08 1.08 -7.56
N GLU A 152 -26.77 2.27 -8.02
CA GLU A 152 -27.33 2.89 -9.22
C GLU A 152 -26.34 2.77 -10.37
N ASP A 153 -26.79 2.31 -11.52
CA ASP A 153 -26.06 2.43 -12.78
C ASP A 153 -26.23 3.86 -13.32
N LEU A 154 -25.22 4.69 -13.15
CA LEU A 154 -25.20 6.09 -13.54
C LEU A 154 -25.27 6.30 -15.08
N SER A 155 -25.19 5.24 -15.88
CA SER A 155 -25.36 5.35 -17.34
C SER A 155 -26.82 5.43 -17.76
N ASN A 156 -27.73 4.90 -16.95
CA ASN A 156 -29.13 4.78 -17.29
C ASN A 156 -30.11 5.00 -16.12
N GLY A 157 -29.59 5.29 -14.91
CA GLY A 157 -30.36 5.52 -13.68
C GLY A 157 -31.02 4.27 -13.10
N LYS A 158 -30.64 3.04 -13.57
CA LYS A 158 -31.23 1.79 -13.11
C LYS A 158 -30.70 1.45 -11.72
N LEU A 159 -31.62 1.21 -10.78
CA LEU A 159 -31.28 0.66 -9.48
C LEU A 159 -31.11 -0.86 -9.59
N SER A 160 -30.06 -1.36 -8.99
CA SER A 160 -29.67 -2.77 -9.02
C SER A 160 -29.26 -3.24 -7.62
N GLU A 161 -29.32 -4.54 -7.42
CA GLU A 161 -28.96 -5.18 -6.16
C GLU A 161 -28.12 -6.43 -6.42
N VAL A 162 -27.12 -6.65 -5.56
CA VAL A 162 -26.28 -7.86 -5.53
C VAL A 162 -26.14 -8.32 -4.10
N ARG A 163 -26.03 -9.65 -3.89
CA ARG A 163 -25.75 -10.24 -2.58
C ARG A 163 -24.32 -10.75 -2.54
N ALA A 164 -23.59 -10.44 -1.46
CA ALA A 164 -22.22 -10.88 -1.26
C ALA A 164 -21.99 -11.44 0.15
N SER A 165 -21.00 -12.32 0.30
CA SER A 165 -20.57 -12.78 1.63
C SER A 165 -19.86 -11.68 2.42
N TYR A 166 -19.07 -10.84 1.73
CA TYR A 166 -18.34 -9.71 2.32
C TYR A 166 -18.34 -8.48 1.41
N VAL A 167 -18.27 -7.30 2.00
CA VAL A 167 -18.09 -6.02 1.30
C VAL A 167 -16.86 -5.31 1.82
N ILE A 168 -15.98 -4.90 0.90
CA ILE A 168 -14.76 -4.20 1.24
C ILE A 168 -14.81 -2.77 0.70
N GLY A 169 -14.78 -1.79 1.60
CA GLY A 169 -14.68 -0.36 1.24
C GLY A 169 -13.24 0.01 0.87
N CYS A 170 -13.02 0.22 -0.42
CA CYS A 170 -11.83 0.84 -1.00
C CYS A 170 -12.20 2.21 -1.61
N ASP A 171 -13.23 2.85 -1.08
CA ASP A 171 -13.96 4.01 -1.60
C ASP A 171 -13.40 5.35 -1.07
N GLY A 172 -12.14 5.32 -0.57
CA GLY A 172 -11.34 6.48 -0.27
C GLY A 172 -11.75 7.25 0.99
N ALA A 173 -11.20 8.46 1.14
CA ALA A 173 -11.29 9.26 2.35
C ALA A 173 -12.73 9.56 2.81
N ARG A 174 -13.70 9.65 1.87
CA ARG A 174 -15.13 9.91 2.14
C ARG A 174 -15.98 8.64 2.14
N SER A 175 -15.39 7.51 2.55
CA SER A 175 -15.96 6.18 2.45
C SER A 175 -17.43 6.09 2.90
N LEU A 176 -18.25 5.54 2.01
CA LEU A 176 -19.63 5.15 2.29
C LEU A 176 -19.64 3.91 3.21
N VAL A 177 -18.77 2.93 2.91
CA VAL A 177 -18.72 1.68 3.68
C VAL A 177 -18.36 1.97 5.14
N ARG A 178 -17.42 2.89 5.42
CA ARG A 178 -17.10 3.33 6.78
C ARG A 178 -18.31 3.90 7.51
N ARG A 179 -19.16 4.67 6.82
CA ARG A 179 -20.41 5.18 7.40
C ARG A 179 -21.38 4.07 7.78
N PHE A 180 -21.49 3.01 6.96
CA PHE A 180 -22.32 1.85 7.26
C PHE A 180 -21.77 0.96 8.38
N ILE A 181 -20.44 0.90 8.55
CA ILE A 181 -19.80 0.28 9.72
C ILE A 181 -20.15 1.06 11.00
N GLY A 182 -20.41 2.37 10.88
CA GLY A 182 -20.57 3.27 12.03
C GLY A 182 -19.25 3.65 12.69
N SER A 183 -18.13 3.51 11.98
CA SER A 183 -16.80 3.80 12.52
C SER A 183 -16.52 5.29 12.58
N GLY A 184 -16.13 5.76 13.77
CA GLY A 184 -15.46 7.04 13.95
C GLY A 184 -14.04 7.04 13.39
N MET A 185 -13.38 8.22 13.43
CA MET A 185 -11.98 8.39 13.07
C MET A 185 -11.20 8.89 14.29
N ASP A 186 -10.09 8.25 14.61
CA ASP A 186 -9.09 8.77 15.54
C ASP A 186 -8.27 9.81 14.81
N ASP A 187 -8.33 11.03 15.30
CA ASP A 187 -7.57 12.16 14.78
C ASP A 187 -6.21 12.24 15.47
N LEU A 188 -5.12 12.17 14.71
CA LEU A 188 -3.76 12.25 15.21
C LEU A 188 -3.22 13.70 15.24
N GLY A 189 -4.08 14.68 14.97
CA GLY A 189 -3.84 16.11 15.23
C GLY A 189 -3.00 16.82 14.18
N PHE A 190 -2.83 16.24 12.97
CA PHE A 190 -2.10 16.91 11.92
C PHE A 190 -2.99 17.14 10.70
N HIS A 191 -3.25 18.41 10.38
CA HIS A 191 -4.06 18.84 9.25
C HIS A 191 -3.40 20.03 8.56
N GLU A 192 -3.04 19.88 7.29
CA GLU A 192 -2.39 20.93 6.53
C GLU A 192 -2.98 21.08 5.13
N ARG A 193 -3.11 22.33 4.71
CA ARG A 193 -3.55 22.70 3.36
C ARG A 193 -2.33 22.86 2.47
N TRP A 194 -2.30 22.12 1.37
CA TRP A 194 -1.24 22.20 0.36
C TRP A 194 -1.84 22.39 -1.02
N LEU A 195 -1.30 23.34 -1.78
CA LEU A 195 -1.57 23.50 -3.19
C LEU A 195 -0.72 22.51 -3.97
N VAL A 196 -1.34 21.52 -4.59
CA VAL A 196 -0.69 20.53 -5.45
C VAL A 196 -0.78 21.03 -6.89
N ILE A 197 0.37 21.21 -7.51
CA ILE A 197 0.54 21.71 -8.86
C ILE A 197 1.25 20.64 -9.69
N ASP A 198 0.60 20.14 -10.74
CA ASP A 198 1.20 19.25 -11.72
C ASP A 198 1.39 19.99 -13.04
N VAL A 199 2.56 19.81 -13.64
CA VAL A 199 2.89 20.43 -14.93
C VAL A 199 3.56 19.43 -15.88
N LEU A 200 3.42 19.68 -17.16
CA LEU A 200 4.14 19.01 -18.25
C LEU A 200 5.21 19.94 -18.81
N LEU A 201 6.49 19.56 -18.67
CA LEU A 201 7.59 20.35 -19.24
C LEU A 201 7.52 20.34 -20.76
N LYS A 202 7.64 21.52 -21.36
CA LYS A 202 7.70 21.73 -22.83
C LYS A 202 9.10 21.53 -23.38
N ARG A 203 10.12 21.60 -22.52
CA ARG A 203 11.55 21.42 -22.83
C ARG A 203 12.27 20.75 -21.67
N ALA A 204 13.46 20.20 -21.93
CA ALA A 204 14.32 19.65 -20.88
C ALA A 204 14.70 20.73 -19.87
N ARG A 205 14.66 20.39 -18.59
CA ARG A 205 15.03 21.20 -17.44
C ARG A 205 15.90 20.37 -16.50
N ASP A 206 17.13 20.11 -16.95
CA ASP A 206 18.10 19.28 -16.23
C ASP A 206 18.58 19.94 -14.92
N ASP A 207 18.45 21.26 -14.85
CA ASP A 207 18.70 22.07 -13.64
C ASP A 207 17.78 21.74 -12.47
N LEU A 208 16.58 21.17 -12.71
CA LEU A 208 15.67 20.70 -11.66
C LEU A 208 16.15 19.40 -11.00
N GLY A 209 17.10 18.68 -11.62
CA GLY A 209 17.70 17.47 -11.09
C GLY A 209 16.76 16.28 -10.95
N ASP A 210 17.29 15.18 -10.39
CA ASP A 210 16.57 13.92 -10.23
C ASP A 210 15.99 13.71 -8.82
N TYR A 211 16.54 14.39 -7.81
CA TYR A 211 16.03 14.29 -6.46
C TYR A 211 14.70 15.02 -6.29
N SER A 212 13.82 14.49 -5.44
CA SER A 212 12.78 15.32 -4.86
C SER A 212 13.39 16.26 -3.85
N LEU A 213 12.90 17.50 -3.79
CA LEU A 213 13.44 18.54 -2.91
C LEU A 213 12.34 19.03 -1.97
N GLN A 214 12.60 18.92 -0.67
CA GLN A 214 11.78 19.57 0.35
C GLN A 214 12.43 20.89 0.74
N HIS A 215 11.82 21.99 0.34
CA HIS A 215 12.23 23.33 0.74
C HIS A 215 11.57 23.66 2.09
N CYS A 216 12.38 23.63 3.16
CA CYS A 216 11.97 24.00 4.52
C CYS A 216 12.15 25.51 4.73
N ASP A 217 11.47 26.33 3.90
CA ASP A 217 11.43 27.79 4.06
C ASP A 217 10.34 28.16 5.07
N PRO A 218 10.68 28.80 6.21
CA PRO A 218 9.70 29.16 7.24
C PRO A 218 8.56 30.04 6.74
N ARG A 219 8.81 30.79 5.67
CA ARG A 219 7.80 31.68 5.07
C ARG A 219 6.77 30.90 4.26
N ARG A 220 7.23 29.86 3.53
CA ARG A 220 6.39 29.03 2.69
C ARG A 220 7.11 27.70 2.34
N PRO A 221 6.89 26.65 3.11
CA PRO A 221 7.39 25.31 2.77
C PRO A 221 6.88 24.86 1.40
N ALA A 222 7.73 24.17 0.64
CA ALA A 222 7.36 23.63 -0.65
C ALA A 222 8.13 22.34 -0.96
N THR A 223 7.48 21.40 -1.61
CA THR A 223 8.07 20.17 -2.10
C THR A 223 8.11 20.16 -3.61
N TYR A 224 9.24 19.88 -4.19
CA TYR A 224 9.39 19.53 -5.60
C TYR A 224 9.48 18.02 -5.74
N VAL A 225 8.69 17.43 -6.64
CA VAL A 225 8.72 16.01 -6.97
C VAL A 225 8.94 15.84 -8.47
N ARG A 226 10.04 15.16 -8.82
CA ARG A 226 10.24 14.72 -10.20
C ARG A 226 9.31 13.55 -10.51
N GLY A 227 8.40 13.74 -11.45
CA GLY A 227 7.56 12.69 -12.00
C GLY A 227 8.22 11.90 -13.13
N THR A 228 7.48 10.98 -13.74
CA THR A 228 7.89 10.25 -14.96
C THR A 228 7.86 11.16 -16.19
N GLY A 229 8.75 10.91 -17.15
CA GLY A 229 8.80 11.68 -18.39
C GLY A 229 8.95 13.19 -18.14
N THR A 230 8.08 13.97 -18.75
CA THR A 230 8.04 15.44 -18.63
C THR A 230 7.25 15.95 -17.43
N ARG A 231 6.63 15.08 -16.63
CA ARG A 231 5.80 15.46 -15.47
C ARG A 231 6.65 15.97 -14.33
N ARG A 232 6.20 17.07 -13.75
CA ARG A 232 6.79 17.65 -12.52
C ARG A 232 5.67 18.06 -11.59
N ARG A 233 5.92 17.95 -10.30
CA ARG A 233 4.96 18.35 -9.26
C ARG A 233 5.60 19.30 -8.28
N TRP A 234 4.85 20.32 -7.90
CA TRP A 234 5.12 21.12 -6.71
C TRP A 234 3.95 21.00 -5.75
N GLU A 235 4.28 20.86 -4.50
CA GLU A 235 3.32 20.92 -3.39
C GLU A 235 3.74 22.10 -2.53
N ILE A 236 2.90 23.12 -2.43
CA ILE A 236 3.22 24.40 -1.79
C ILE A 236 2.23 24.62 -0.64
N THR A 237 2.72 24.92 0.56
CA THR A 237 1.86 25.19 1.72
C THR A 237 0.95 26.38 1.44
N VAL A 238 -0.35 26.22 1.72
CA VAL A 238 -1.35 27.30 1.72
C VAL A 238 -1.37 27.92 3.11
N LEU A 239 -1.07 29.20 3.18
CA LEU A 239 -1.00 29.93 4.45
C LEU A 239 -2.40 30.07 5.08
N PRO A 240 -2.50 30.23 6.43
CA PRO A 240 -3.78 30.28 7.11
C PRO A 240 -4.74 31.36 6.57
N GLU A 241 -4.21 32.52 6.18
CA GLU A 241 -4.93 33.68 5.66
C GLU A 241 -5.33 33.57 4.19
N GLU A 242 -4.81 32.60 3.45
CA GLU A 242 -5.08 32.48 2.01
C GLU A 242 -6.36 31.70 1.72
N ASP A 243 -7.12 32.18 0.75
CA ASP A 243 -8.27 31.47 0.19
C ASP A 243 -7.83 30.36 -0.77
N SER A 244 -8.40 29.16 -0.59
CA SER A 244 -8.03 27.98 -1.36
C SER A 244 -8.34 28.10 -2.87
N ASN A 245 -9.37 28.85 -3.24
CA ASN A 245 -9.73 29.03 -4.65
C ASN A 245 -8.84 30.08 -5.32
N GLU A 246 -8.45 31.11 -4.57
CA GLU A 246 -7.57 32.18 -5.08
C GLU A 246 -6.16 31.65 -5.34
N VAL A 247 -5.57 30.88 -4.40
CA VAL A 247 -4.20 30.32 -4.59
C VAL A 247 -4.13 29.30 -5.72
N ALA A 248 -5.25 28.66 -6.08
CA ALA A 248 -5.32 27.72 -7.20
C ALA A 248 -5.54 28.38 -8.57
N GLN A 249 -5.71 29.71 -8.63
CA GLN A 249 -5.85 30.43 -9.90
C GLN A 249 -4.54 30.41 -10.70
N PRO A 250 -4.58 30.22 -12.02
CA PRO A 250 -3.38 30.10 -12.84
C PRO A 250 -2.34 31.21 -12.65
N ALA A 251 -2.78 32.45 -12.53
CA ALA A 251 -1.89 33.60 -12.33
C ALA A 251 -1.11 33.46 -10.99
N LYS A 252 -1.80 33.07 -9.90
CA LYS A 252 -1.17 32.88 -8.59
C LYS A 252 -0.27 31.64 -8.57
N VAL A 253 -0.67 30.58 -9.27
CA VAL A 253 0.14 29.37 -9.44
C VAL A 253 1.49 29.71 -10.10
N TRP A 254 1.49 30.44 -11.20
CA TRP A 254 2.73 30.84 -11.88
C TRP A 254 3.58 31.81 -11.06
N GLU A 255 2.96 32.71 -10.30
CA GLU A 255 3.67 33.56 -9.33
C GLU A 255 4.42 32.68 -8.31
N LEU A 256 3.75 31.67 -7.73
CA LEU A 256 4.35 30.77 -6.76
C LEU A 256 5.45 29.87 -7.35
N LEU A 257 5.33 29.48 -8.62
CA LEU A 257 6.32 28.66 -9.34
C LEU A 257 7.52 29.44 -9.87
N SER A 258 7.44 30.77 -9.90
CA SER A 258 8.39 31.66 -10.63
C SER A 258 9.85 31.45 -10.24
N ARG A 259 10.13 30.99 -9.03
CA ARG A 259 11.50 30.69 -8.57
C ARG A 259 12.10 29.43 -9.22
N TRP A 260 11.31 28.56 -9.85
CA TRP A 260 11.75 27.31 -10.46
C TRP A 260 11.52 27.24 -11.96
N ILE A 261 10.32 27.62 -12.37
CA ILE A 261 9.88 27.55 -13.78
C ILE A 261 8.96 28.70 -14.14
N ALA A 262 8.88 28.98 -15.44
CA ALA A 262 7.99 29.99 -16.02
C ALA A 262 6.94 29.33 -16.95
N PRO A 263 5.87 30.04 -17.36
CA PRO A 263 4.84 29.52 -18.26
C PRO A 263 5.37 29.02 -19.62
N GLU A 264 6.52 29.54 -20.05
CA GLU A 264 7.21 29.14 -21.28
C GLU A 264 7.85 27.74 -21.14
N ASP A 265 8.20 27.34 -19.92
CA ASP A 265 8.87 26.07 -19.61
C ASP A 265 7.92 24.89 -19.56
N ALA A 266 6.66 25.13 -19.17
CA ALA A 266 5.72 24.06 -18.87
C ALA A 266 4.26 24.43 -19.16
N GLU A 267 3.43 23.40 -19.28
CA GLU A 267 1.97 23.50 -19.32
C GLU A 267 1.40 23.09 -17.96
N LEU A 268 0.46 23.89 -17.44
CA LEU A 268 -0.24 23.59 -16.19
C LEU A 268 -1.29 22.50 -16.44
N GLU A 269 -1.07 21.31 -15.86
CA GLU A 269 -2.01 20.18 -15.95
C GLU A 269 -3.05 20.24 -14.81
N ARG A 270 -2.62 20.65 -13.61
CA ARG A 270 -3.49 20.77 -12.44
C ARG A 270 -2.98 21.81 -11.44
N ALA A 271 -3.92 22.48 -10.79
CA ALA A 271 -3.70 23.19 -9.54
C ALA A 271 -4.92 22.96 -8.63
N ALA A 272 -4.71 22.34 -7.46
CA ALA A 272 -5.78 22.05 -6.52
C ALA A 272 -5.26 22.07 -5.07
N VAL A 273 -6.05 22.66 -4.18
CA VAL A 273 -5.75 22.63 -2.74
C VAL A 273 -6.33 21.37 -2.12
N TYR A 274 -5.47 20.63 -1.43
CA TYR A 274 -5.83 19.47 -0.62
C TYR A 274 -5.58 19.75 0.85
N THR A 275 -6.51 19.32 1.69
CA THR A 275 -6.26 19.21 3.13
C THR A 275 -5.84 17.78 3.41
N PHE A 276 -4.60 17.61 3.80
CA PHE A 276 -4.09 16.31 4.26
C PHE A 276 -4.46 16.10 5.72
N HIS A 277 -4.97 14.93 6.02
CA HIS A 277 -5.39 14.53 7.35
C HIS A 277 -4.52 13.36 7.85
N SER A 278 -4.33 13.31 9.16
CA SER A 278 -3.70 12.18 9.85
C SER A 278 -4.74 11.50 10.72
N VAL A 279 -5.50 10.58 10.13
CA VAL A 279 -6.63 9.94 10.79
C VAL A 279 -6.66 8.44 10.54
N ILE A 280 -7.16 7.68 11.52
CA ILE A 280 -7.32 6.23 11.45
C ILE A 280 -8.74 5.87 11.87
N ALA A 281 -9.45 5.04 11.10
CA ALA A 281 -10.76 4.54 11.49
C ALA A 281 -10.64 3.70 12.77
N GLN A 282 -11.56 3.93 13.71
CA GLN A 282 -11.58 3.23 15.00
C GLN A 282 -11.93 1.75 14.80
N GLN A 283 -12.80 1.46 13.85
CA GLN A 283 -13.25 0.12 13.53
C GLN A 283 -13.13 -0.13 12.03
N TRP A 284 -12.30 -1.13 11.65
CA TRP A 284 -12.06 -1.50 10.24
C TRP A 284 -12.96 -2.64 9.77
N ARG A 285 -13.65 -3.29 10.70
CA ARG A 285 -14.58 -4.38 10.42
C ARG A 285 -15.83 -4.26 11.30
N ASN A 286 -17.01 -4.45 10.70
CA ASN A 286 -18.25 -4.70 11.41
C ASN A 286 -18.98 -5.84 10.70
N GLY A 287 -18.99 -7.03 11.32
CA GLY A 287 -19.54 -8.23 10.72
C GLY A 287 -18.87 -8.56 9.38
N ARG A 288 -19.59 -8.33 8.29
CA ARG A 288 -19.18 -8.64 6.91
C ARG A 288 -18.71 -7.43 6.11
N LEU A 289 -18.73 -6.24 6.72
CA LEU A 289 -18.22 -5.00 6.13
C LEU A 289 -16.80 -4.74 6.61
N LEU A 290 -15.87 -4.45 5.70
CA LEU A 290 -14.46 -4.16 5.99
C LEU A 290 -13.99 -2.92 5.24
N LEU A 291 -12.87 -2.32 5.71
CA LEU A 291 -12.23 -1.14 5.10
C LEU A 291 -10.79 -1.46 4.71
N ALA A 292 -10.30 -0.83 3.63
CA ALA A 292 -8.91 -0.88 3.23
C ALA A 292 -8.45 0.45 2.58
N GLY A 293 -7.20 0.84 2.79
CA GLY A 293 -6.63 2.08 2.26
C GLY A 293 -7.26 3.33 2.87
N ASP A 294 -7.46 4.39 2.08
CA ASP A 294 -7.95 5.69 2.54
C ASP A 294 -9.34 5.63 3.21
N SER A 295 -10.10 4.57 3.01
CA SER A 295 -11.35 4.33 3.73
C SER A 295 -11.10 4.00 5.21
N ALA A 296 -9.96 3.39 5.54
CA ALA A 296 -9.55 3.00 6.87
C ALA A 296 -8.57 4.01 7.51
N HIS A 297 -7.71 4.66 6.73
CA HIS A 297 -6.69 5.56 7.26
C HIS A 297 -6.22 6.57 6.20
N GLN A 298 -5.90 7.78 6.63
CA GLN A 298 -5.34 8.84 5.80
C GLN A 298 -4.00 9.29 6.37
N THR A 299 -3.02 9.47 5.50
CA THR A 299 -1.63 9.72 5.87
C THR A 299 -1.15 11.02 5.22
N PRO A 300 -0.39 11.89 5.91
CA PRO A 300 0.28 13.03 5.28
C PRO A 300 1.22 12.55 4.16
N PRO A 301 1.45 13.36 3.11
CA PRO A 301 2.13 12.91 1.90
C PRO A 301 3.65 12.73 2.06
N PHE A 302 4.25 13.23 3.12
CA PHE A 302 5.71 13.41 3.29
C PHE A 302 6.56 12.14 3.16
N LEU A 303 5.99 10.97 3.44
CA LEU A 303 6.65 9.67 3.27
C LEU A 303 6.26 8.96 1.96
N GLY A 304 5.20 9.42 1.28
CA GLY A 304 4.63 8.72 0.13
C GLY A 304 4.02 7.36 0.47
N GLN A 305 3.56 7.15 1.72
CA GLN A 305 3.14 5.83 2.22
C GLN A 305 1.64 5.58 2.24
N GLY A 306 0.78 6.54 1.90
CA GLY A 306 -0.69 6.35 1.96
C GLY A 306 -1.17 5.22 1.07
N MET A 307 -0.88 5.27 -0.25
CA MET A 307 -1.22 4.21 -1.19
C MET A 307 -0.52 2.88 -0.82
N CYS A 308 0.76 2.94 -0.42
CA CYS A 308 1.53 1.76 -0.03
C CYS A 308 0.89 1.02 1.16
N ALA A 309 0.42 1.75 2.17
CA ALA A 309 -0.29 1.17 3.31
C ALA A 309 -1.56 0.44 2.86
N GLY A 310 -2.35 1.04 1.95
CA GLY A 310 -3.55 0.40 1.40
C GLY A 310 -3.25 -0.84 0.55
N ILE A 311 -2.14 -0.87 -0.22
CA ILE A 311 -1.70 -2.07 -0.96
C ILE A 311 -1.33 -3.19 0.02
N ARG A 312 -0.66 -2.86 1.14
CA ARG A 312 -0.38 -3.82 2.22
C ARG A 312 -1.65 -4.32 2.91
N ASP A 313 -2.66 -3.44 3.07
CA ASP A 313 -3.97 -3.87 3.58
C ASP A 313 -4.60 -4.91 2.65
N ALA A 314 -4.59 -4.65 1.34
CA ALA A 314 -5.09 -5.58 0.34
C ALA A 314 -4.35 -6.92 0.40
N ALA A 315 -3.01 -6.90 0.52
CA ALA A 315 -2.20 -8.12 0.62
C ALA A 315 -2.47 -8.90 1.92
N ASN A 316 -2.72 -8.23 3.05
CA ASN A 316 -3.06 -8.89 4.31
C ASN A 316 -4.48 -9.47 4.29
N LEU A 317 -5.43 -8.76 3.69
CA LEU A 317 -6.85 -9.12 3.72
C LEU A 317 -7.19 -10.23 2.71
N ALA A 318 -6.62 -10.20 1.51
CA ALA A 318 -7.04 -11.08 0.42
C ALA A 318 -6.85 -12.56 0.72
N TRP A 319 -5.69 -12.98 1.26
CA TRP A 319 -5.48 -14.39 1.59
C TRP A 319 -6.37 -14.87 2.75
N LYS A 320 -6.71 -13.99 3.70
CA LYS A 320 -7.64 -14.32 4.80
C LYS A 320 -9.05 -14.56 4.25
N LEU A 321 -9.53 -13.70 3.35
CA LEU A 321 -10.79 -13.90 2.66
C LEU A 321 -10.76 -15.17 1.80
N GLY A 322 -9.66 -15.42 1.08
CA GLY A 322 -9.48 -16.64 0.30
C GLY A 322 -9.57 -17.90 1.16
N ALA A 323 -8.85 -17.93 2.30
CA ALA A 323 -8.91 -19.05 3.25
C ALA A 323 -10.31 -19.28 3.81
N ILE A 324 -11.06 -18.22 4.13
CA ILE A 324 -12.43 -18.35 4.65
C ILE A 324 -13.38 -18.84 3.57
N ILE A 325 -13.34 -18.25 2.39
CA ILE A 325 -14.34 -18.48 1.34
C ILE A 325 -14.08 -19.80 0.60
N ARG A 326 -12.81 -20.13 0.35
CA ARG A 326 -12.42 -21.28 -0.48
C ARG A 326 -12.06 -22.51 0.34
N ASP A 327 -11.41 -22.31 1.48
CA ASP A 327 -10.84 -23.40 2.27
C ASP A 327 -11.63 -23.62 3.56
N GLY A 328 -12.70 -22.86 3.83
CA GLY A 328 -13.61 -23.03 4.97
C GLY A 328 -12.98 -22.62 6.32
N ALA A 329 -12.01 -21.72 6.30
CA ALA A 329 -11.45 -21.17 7.53
C ALA A 329 -12.50 -20.41 8.35
N ASP A 330 -12.31 -20.35 9.66
CA ASP A 330 -13.18 -19.61 10.55
C ASP A 330 -13.13 -18.09 10.28
N ALA A 331 -14.28 -17.42 10.29
CA ALA A 331 -14.40 -15.99 10.02
C ALA A 331 -13.69 -15.10 11.05
N SER A 332 -13.34 -15.62 12.24
CA SER A 332 -12.52 -14.95 13.26
C SER A 332 -11.10 -14.63 12.75
N LEU A 333 -10.65 -15.30 11.69
CA LEU A 333 -9.40 -14.96 11.00
C LEU A 333 -9.36 -13.47 10.58
N LEU A 334 -10.51 -12.88 10.24
CA LEU A 334 -10.61 -11.46 9.88
C LEU A 334 -10.47 -10.52 11.10
N ASP A 335 -10.61 -11.00 12.32
CA ASP A 335 -10.40 -10.19 13.53
C ASP A 335 -8.93 -9.78 13.68
N THR A 336 -8.02 -10.58 13.09
CA THR A 336 -6.59 -10.27 13.05
C THR A 336 -6.21 -9.19 12.03
N TYR A 337 -7.10 -8.81 11.11
CA TYR A 337 -6.78 -7.85 10.06
C TYR A 337 -6.48 -6.47 10.64
N GLN A 338 -7.38 -5.90 11.41
CA GLN A 338 -7.19 -4.59 12.02
C GLN A 338 -6.06 -4.62 13.05
N SER A 339 -6.01 -5.63 13.93
CA SER A 339 -5.01 -5.70 14.98
C SER A 339 -3.58 -5.81 14.44
N GLU A 340 -3.40 -6.41 13.26
CA GLU A 340 -2.10 -6.50 12.57
C GLU A 340 -1.75 -5.22 11.81
N ARG A 341 -2.74 -4.63 11.08
CA ARG A 341 -2.47 -3.55 10.15
C ARG A 341 -2.50 -2.15 10.80
N GLN A 342 -3.43 -1.92 11.74
CA GLN A 342 -3.60 -0.60 12.34
C GLN A 342 -2.34 -0.09 13.07
N PRO A 343 -1.63 -0.88 13.92
CA PRO A 343 -0.39 -0.43 14.54
C PRO A 343 0.71 -0.13 13.52
N HIS A 344 0.85 -0.98 12.51
CA HIS A 344 1.80 -0.80 11.42
C HIS A 344 1.56 0.51 10.64
N VAL A 345 0.31 0.82 10.31
CA VAL A 345 -0.06 2.07 9.63
C VAL A 345 0.13 3.27 10.53
N ARG A 346 -0.24 3.17 11.82
CA ARG A 346 -0.07 4.23 12.81
C ARG A 346 1.38 4.68 12.91
N GLU A 347 2.33 3.76 12.93
CA GLU A 347 3.77 4.07 13.00
C GLU A 347 4.23 4.89 11.78
N PHE A 348 3.75 4.56 10.57
CA PHE A 348 4.02 5.37 9.37
C PHE A 348 3.40 6.76 9.44
N ILE A 349 2.16 6.88 9.93
CA ILE A 349 1.49 8.18 10.07
C ILE A 349 2.23 9.06 11.08
N GLU A 350 2.59 8.51 12.24
CA GLU A 350 3.35 9.23 13.27
C GLU A 350 4.74 9.65 12.78
N LEU A 351 5.41 8.81 11.98
CA LEU A 351 6.67 9.20 11.35
C LEU A 351 6.46 10.34 10.33
N ALA A 352 5.39 10.28 9.53
CA ALA A 352 5.05 11.36 8.60
C ALA A 352 4.72 12.68 9.33
N ILE A 353 4.01 12.62 10.46
CA ILE A 353 3.74 13.80 11.32
C ILE A 353 5.05 14.39 11.85
N ARG A 354 5.98 13.56 12.33
CA ARG A 354 7.30 14.04 12.80
C ARG A 354 8.08 14.73 11.68
N LEU A 355 8.06 14.19 10.45
CA LEU A 355 8.69 14.84 9.29
C LEU A 355 7.97 16.15 8.91
N GLY A 356 6.65 16.20 8.97
CA GLY A 356 5.86 17.43 8.80
C GLY A 356 6.28 18.53 9.79
N GLY A 357 6.55 18.16 11.04
CA GLY A 357 7.10 19.06 12.05
C GLY A 357 8.47 19.65 11.66
N ILE A 358 9.33 18.88 11.02
CA ILE A 358 10.62 19.35 10.50
C ILE A 358 10.40 20.32 9.32
N ILE A 359 9.47 20.04 8.45
CA ILE A 359 9.14 20.88 7.28
C ILE A 359 8.66 22.26 7.73
N ASN A 360 7.86 22.33 8.77
CA ASN A 360 7.26 23.57 9.29
C ASN A 360 8.17 24.37 10.27
N THR A 361 9.46 24.10 10.29
CA THR A 361 10.56 24.89 10.89
C THR A 361 10.54 25.18 12.39
N LYS A 362 9.39 25.14 13.07
CA LYS A 362 9.33 25.30 14.54
C LYS A 362 10.08 24.17 15.28
N ALA A 363 10.19 22.98 14.67
CA ALA A 363 10.88 21.84 15.24
C ALA A 363 12.39 21.84 14.92
N ILE A 364 12.83 22.48 13.83
CA ILE A 364 14.28 22.63 13.54
C ILE A 364 14.94 23.53 14.56
N GLU A 365 14.31 24.66 14.91
CA GLU A 365 14.80 25.53 15.97
C GLU A 365 14.84 24.81 17.32
N ALA A 366 13.84 23.98 17.65
CA ALA A 366 13.82 23.17 18.86
C ALA A 366 14.84 22.02 18.82
N GLY A 367 15.04 21.36 17.68
CA GLY A 367 16.02 20.27 17.52
C GLY A 367 17.47 20.76 17.47
N LEU A 368 17.72 21.92 16.88
CA LEU A 368 19.00 22.62 16.95
C LEU A 368 19.32 23.11 18.36
N ALA A 369 18.29 23.60 19.10
CA ALA A 369 18.43 23.99 20.49
C ALA A 369 18.64 22.78 21.44
N ALA A 370 18.20 21.57 21.05
CA ALA A 370 18.41 20.34 21.82
C ALA A 370 19.79 19.67 21.57
N GLY A 371 20.70 20.31 20.79
CA GLY A 371 22.09 19.86 20.63
C GLY A 371 22.28 18.57 19.82
N GLN A 372 21.29 18.17 19.05
CA GLN A 372 21.39 16.95 18.20
C GLN A 372 22.01 17.19 16.81
N ALA A 373 22.24 18.43 16.41
CA ALA A 373 22.96 18.76 15.18
C ALA A 373 24.47 18.86 15.46
N ARG A 374 25.24 17.87 15.05
CA ARG A 374 26.69 18.05 14.85
C ARG A 374 26.86 19.10 13.75
N GLU A 375 27.65 20.12 14.03
CA GLU A 375 27.74 21.40 13.30
C GLU A 375 27.99 21.34 11.79
N ASN A 376 28.24 20.19 11.13
CA ASN A 376 28.68 20.17 9.73
C ASN A 376 28.31 18.98 8.85
N ALA A 377 27.43 18.04 9.26
CA ALA A 377 27.01 16.95 8.38
C ALA A 377 25.48 16.83 8.35
N PRO A 378 24.87 16.64 7.15
CA PRO A 378 23.44 16.40 7.05
C PRO A 378 23.07 15.10 7.77
N VAL A 379 21.91 15.11 8.45
CA VAL A 379 21.38 13.91 9.10
C VAL A 379 20.92 12.97 8.02
N LYS A 380 21.38 11.71 8.03
CA LYS A 380 20.83 10.65 7.16
C LYS A 380 19.58 10.08 7.79
N LEU A 381 18.49 10.04 7.03
CA LEU A 381 17.23 9.42 7.45
C LEU A 381 17.19 7.97 6.97
N GLU A 382 17.13 7.05 7.93
CA GLU A 382 16.80 5.64 7.67
C GLU A 382 15.41 5.36 8.21
N VAL A 383 14.51 4.94 7.34
CA VAL A 383 13.15 4.54 7.71
C VAL A 383 13.11 3.02 7.83
N LYS A 384 12.97 2.55 9.07
CA LYS A 384 12.73 1.13 9.31
C LYS A 384 11.28 0.81 8.96
N LYS A 385 11.06 -0.35 8.32
CA LYS A 385 9.70 -0.84 8.07
C LYS A 385 9.09 -1.26 9.40
N PRO A 386 7.87 -0.82 9.74
CA PRO A 386 7.17 -1.23 10.94
C PRO A 386 6.91 -2.74 10.95
N LEU A 387 6.76 -3.30 12.13
CA LEU A 387 6.33 -4.69 12.32
C LEU A 387 4.81 -4.79 12.20
N LEU A 388 4.30 -5.97 11.84
CA LEU A 388 2.88 -6.24 12.03
C LEU A 388 2.52 -6.18 13.51
N GLY A 389 1.34 -5.66 13.79
CA GLY A 389 0.77 -5.70 15.12
C GLY A 389 0.39 -7.12 15.57
N PRO A 390 -0.18 -7.25 16.78
CA PRO A 390 -0.60 -8.54 17.31
C PRO A 390 -1.71 -9.17 16.47
N GLY A 391 -1.63 -10.48 16.25
CA GLY A 391 -2.58 -11.23 15.45
C GLY A 391 -2.14 -12.67 15.27
N LEU A 392 -1.86 -13.08 14.03
CA LEU A 392 -1.42 -14.44 13.72
C LEU A 392 0.08 -14.68 13.97
N THR A 393 0.83 -13.64 14.29
CA THR A 393 2.25 -13.78 14.61
C THR A 393 2.45 -14.48 15.96
N LEU A 394 3.46 -15.34 16.04
CA LEU A 394 3.89 -15.97 17.29
C LEU A 394 4.94 -15.08 17.96
N GLY A 395 4.47 -14.04 18.64
CA GLY A 395 5.29 -12.92 19.11
C GLY A 395 6.41 -13.26 20.10
N ASP A 396 6.40 -14.47 20.66
CA ASP A 396 7.48 -15.01 21.50
C ASP A 396 8.61 -15.71 20.71
N LEU A 397 8.39 -15.91 19.39
CA LEU A 397 9.39 -16.48 18.50
C LEU A 397 10.16 -15.41 17.74
N PRO A 398 11.42 -15.69 17.33
CA PRO A 398 12.21 -14.73 16.55
C PRO A 398 11.52 -14.27 15.28
N LEU A 399 11.85 -13.07 14.84
CA LEU A 399 11.40 -12.45 13.60
C LEU A 399 9.87 -12.33 13.41
N ALA A 400 9.06 -12.65 14.42
CA ALA A 400 7.62 -12.53 14.35
C ALA A 400 7.21 -11.10 13.95
N GLY A 401 6.36 -10.96 12.93
CA GLY A 401 5.90 -9.69 12.40
C GLY A 401 6.89 -8.95 11.48
N HIS A 402 8.10 -9.46 11.26
CA HIS A 402 9.05 -8.91 10.30
C HIS A 402 8.68 -9.29 8.87
N LEU A 403 9.02 -8.43 7.92
CA LEU A 403 8.93 -8.74 6.50
C LEU A 403 10.08 -9.68 6.10
N ALA A 404 9.74 -10.84 5.54
CA ALA A 404 10.73 -11.82 5.09
C ALA A 404 11.46 -11.36 3.82
N PRO A 405 12.76 -11.67 3.67
CA PRO A 405 13.47 -11.40 2.41
C PRO A 405 12.92 -12.26 1.27
N GLN A 406 13.19 -11.83 0.05
CA GLN A 406 13.01 -12.62 -1.17
C GLN A 406 14.38 -13.14 -1.62
N PHE A 407 14.50 -14.43 -1.86
CA PHE A 407 15.75 -15.04 -2.28
C PHE A 407 15.81 -15.21 -3.79
N MET A 408 17.02 -15.16 -4.35
CA MET A 408 17.27 -15.62 -5.71
C MET A 408 17.46 -17.13 -5.68
N LEU A 409 16.70 -17.83 -6.52
CA LEU A 409 16.82 -19.27 -6.69
C LEU A 409 18.01 -19.63 -7.59
N ASN A 410 18.46 -20.87 -7.53
CA ASN A 410 19.61 -21.35 -8.31
C ASN A 410 19.37 -21.29 -9.84
N ASP A 411 18.12 -21.23 -10.27
CA ASP A 411 17.73 -21.05 -11.69
C ASP A 411 17.68 -19.58 -12.12
N GLY A 412 18.00 -18.67 -11.22
CA GLY A 412 17.97 -17.20 -11.44
C GLY A 412 16.59 -16.55 -11.28
N SER A 413 15.55 -17.31 -10.98
CA SER A 413 14.23 -16.76 -10.65
C SER A 413 14.16 -16.25 -9.21
N ARG A 414 13.14 -15.46 -8.90
CA ARG A 414 12.89 -15.01 -7.52
C ARG A 414 12.07 -16.05 -6.76
N SER A 415 12.38 -16.25 -5.49
CA SER A 415 11.66 -17.22 -4.65
C SER A 415 10.14 -17.03 -4.64
N ASP A 416 9.69 -15.79 -4.70
CA ASP A 416 8.25 -15.49 -4.67
C ASP A 416 7.51 -15.95 -5.95
N ASP A 417 8.19 -16.01 -7.09
CA ASP A 417 7.61 -16.52 -8.34
C ASP A 417 7.29 -18.01 -8.22
N ARG A 418 8.16 -18.77 -7.49
CA ARG A 418 7.96 -20.20 -7.20
C ARG A 418 6.96 -20.44 -6.06
N ILE A 419 7.00 -19.59 -5.01
CA ILE A 419 6.14 -19.74 -3.83
C ILE A 419 4.70 -19.38 -4.19
N GLY A 420 4.50 -18.37 -5.04
CA GLY A 420 3.19 -17.77 -5.30
C GLY A 420 2.60 -17.11 -4.04
N TYR A 421 1.30 -16.89 -4.01
CA TYR A 421 0.61 -16.29 -2.87
C TYR A 421 0.22 -17.35 -1.84
N SER A 422 1.22 -17.95 -1.18
CA SER A 422 1.06 -19.12 -0.29
C SER A 422 1.91 -18.98 0.98
N HIS A 423 1.59 -19.77 1.98
CA HIS A 423 2.49 -19.98 3.11
C HIS A 423 3.76 -20.70 2.64
N VAL A 424 4.92 -20.33 3.20
CA VAL A 424 6.18 -21.01 2.93
C VAL A 424 6.93 -21.25 4.24
N LEU A 425 7.45 -22.46 4.37
CA LEU A 425 8.38 -22.84 5.42
C LEU A 425 9.80 -22.78 4.84
N LEU A 426 10.59 -21.85 5.34
CA LEU A 426 12.00 -21.69 5.05
C LEU A 426 12.79 -22.56 6.01
N VAL A 427 13.61 -23.49 5.51
CA VAL A 427 14.41 -24.43 6.33
C VAL A 427 15.79 -24.62 5.74
N GLU A 428 16.77 -25.03 6.54
CA GLU A 428 18.11 -25.28 6.04
C GLU A 428 18.14 -26.47 5.07
N SER A 429 17.45 -27.58 5.40
CA SER A 429 17.32 -28.73 4.49
C SER A 429 15.98 -29.46 4.70
N ALA A 430 15.56 -30.21 3.66
CA ALA A 430 14.35 -31.02 3.72
C ALA A 430 14.47 -32.15 4.78
N ALA A 431 15.69 -32.56 5.14
CA ALA A 431 15.93 -33.57 6.16
C ALA A 431 15.42 -33.16 7.55
N ALA A 432 15.41 -31.85 7.85
CA ALA A 432 14.82 -31.29 9.09
C ALA A 432 13.32 -31.59 9.23
N LEU A 433 12.64 -31.92 8.13
CA LEU A 433 11.21 -32.21 8.08
C LEU A 433 10.90 -33.73 7.97
N SER A 434 11.91 -34.60 7.80
CA SER A 434 11.72 -36.02 7.49
C SER A 434 10.95 -36.80 8.55
N SER A 435 11.02 -36.39 9.83
CA SER A 435 10.25 -36.96 10.94
C SER A 435 8.84 -36.33 11.11
N ARG A 436 8.44 -35.36 10.26
CA ARG A 436 7.24 -34.54 10.42
C ARG A 436 6.25 -34.56 9.25
N PRO A 437 6.23 -35.55 8.33
CA PRO A 437 5.45 -35.47 7.10
C PRO A 437 3.94 -35.39 7.33
N ALA A 438 3.44 -35.95 8.45
CA ALA A 438 1.99 -35.95 8.75
C ALA A 438 1.44 -34.61 9.22
N HIS A 439 2.30 -33.64 9.55
CA HIS A 439 1.89 -32.32 10.07
C HIS A 439 2.00 -31.19 9.02
N LEU A 440 2.65 -31.47 7.88
CA LEU A 440 2.73 -30.49 6.78
C LEU A 440 1.43 -30.55 5.99
N GLN A 441 0.61 -29.54 6.15
CA GLN A 441 -0.68 -29.46 5.46
C GLN A 441 -0.46 -29.28 3.95
N PRO A 442 -1.36 -29.83 3.09
CA PRO A 442 -1.37 -29.47 1.67
C PRO A 442 -1.43 -27.96 1.48
N GLY A 443 -0.67 -27.43 0.51
CA GLY A 443 -0.65 -25.99 0.21
C GLY A 443 0.47 -25.18 0.83
N ILE A 444 1.27 -25.77 1.76
CA ILE A 444 2.47 -25.11 2.26
C ILE A 444 3.62 -25.38 1.30
N LYS A 445 4.28 -24.30 0.87
CA LYS A 445 5.51 -24.41 0.10
C LYS A 445 6.68 -24.59 1.06
N ILE A 446 7.70 -25.32 0.61
CA ILE A 446 8.96 -25.47 1.32
C ILE A 446 10.06 -24.89 0.45
N LEU A 447 10.94 -24.11 1.05
CA LEU A 447 12.14 -23.59 0.44
C LEU A 447 13.33 -23.95 1.31
N THR A 448 14.35 -24.54 0.71
CA THR A 448 15.57 -25.01 1.40
C THR A 448 16.80 -24.23 0.95
N SER A 449 17.90 -24.38 1.67
CA SER A 449 19.19 -23.81 1.25
C SER A 449 19.71 -24.42 -0.06
N ASP A 450 19.24 -25.61 -0.42
CA ASP A 450 19.55 -26.23 -1.71
C ASP A 450 18.80 -25.53 -2.88
N ASP A 451 17.70 -24.83 -2.61
CA ASP A 451 16.95 -24.08 -3.62
C ASP A 451 17.50 -22.68 -3.84
N ALA A 452 18.07 -22.06 -2.78
CA ALA A 452 18.52 -20.68 -2.79
C ALA A 452 19.76 -20.47 -1.91
N GLU A 453 20.87 -20.13 -2.52
CA GLU A 453 22.19 -19.99 -1.87
C GLU A 453 22.16 -18.98 -0.70
N GLY A 454 21.37 -17.91 -0.80
CA GLY A 454 21.23 -16.88 0.24
C GLY A 454 20.44 -17.32 1.48
N LEU A 455 19.66 -18.39 1.43
CA LEU A 455 18.77 -18.80 2.53
C LEU A 455 19.54 -19.31 3.75
N GLY A 456 20.51 -20.22 3.57
CA GLY A 456 21.31 -20.75 4.67
C GLY A 456 22.09 -19.67 5.43
N PRO A 457 22.82 -18.76 4.76
CA PRO A 457 23.42 -17.60 5.40
C PRO A 457 22.44 -16.77 6.21
N TRP A 458 21.24 -16.46 5.65
CA TRP A 458 20.22 -15.69 6.35
C TRP A 458 19.71 -16.38 7.63
N LEU A 459 19.47 -17.70 7.57
CA LEU A 459 19.07 -18.47 8.76
C LEU A 459 20.15 -18.40 9.86
N ARG A 460 21.43 -18.58 9.49
CA ARG A 460 22.56 -18.52 10.43
C ARG A 460 22.76 -17.13 11.03
N GLU A 461 22.64 -16.07 10.22
CA GLU A 461 22.75 -14.67 10.68
C GLU A 461 21.74 -14.37 11.80
N HIS A 462 20.54 -14.93 11.70
CA HIS A 462 19.48 -14.73 12.69
C HIS A 462 19.46 -15.78 13.81
N GLY A 463 20.39 -16.75 13.80
CA GLY A 463 20.46 -17.83 14.80
C GLY A 463 19.22 -18.73 14.81
N ILE A 464 18.60 -18.95 13.65
CA ILE A 464 17.38 -19.75 13.47
C ILE A 464 17.62 -20.93 12.53
N THR A 465 16.80 -21.97 12.65
CA THR A 465 16.83 -23.17 11.80
C THR A 465 15.69 -23.21 10.79
N ALA A 466 14.61 -22.46 11.06
CA ALA A 466 13.46 -22.37 10.19
C ALA A 466 12.69 -21.07 10.40
N ALA A 467 11.90 -20.65 9.39
CA ALA A 467 10.94 -19.55 9.51
C ALA A 467 9.66 -19.86 8.73
N LEU A 468 8.51 -19.61 9.33
CA LEU A 468 7.22 -19.69 8.66
C LEU A 468 6.81 -18.31 8.17
N VAL A 469 6.67 -18.17 6.85
CA VAL A 469 6.28 -16.93 6.19
C VAL A 469 4.87 -17.07 5.64
N ARG A 470 4.07 -16.02 5.83
CA ARG A 470 2.67 -15.90 5.41
C ARG A 470 2.57 -15.52 3.93
N PRO A 471 1.37 -15.65 3.30
CA PRO A 471 1.16 -15.21 1.91
C PRO A 471 1.48 -13.74 1.67
N ASP A 472 1.23 -12.87 2.64
CA ASP A 472 1.55 -11.44 2.62
C ASP A 472 3.03 -11.12 2.96
N ARG A 473 3.89 -12.13 2.97
CA ARG A 473 5.36 -12.09 3.16
C ARG A 473 5.84 -11.71 4.55
N TYR A 474 4.97 -11.61 5.52
CA TYR A 474 5.39 -11.40 6.91
C TYR A 474 5.70 -12.73 7.59
N VAL A 475 6.76 -12.73 8.41
CA VAL A 475 7.16 -13.88 9.20
C VAL A 475 6.14 -14.09 10.32
N ARG A 476 5.53 -15.27 10.38
CA ARG A 476 4.66 -15.66 11.48
C ARG A 476 5.44 -15.92 12.76
N GLY A 477 6.63 -16.47 12.60
CA GLY A 477 7.63 -16.75 13.62
C GLY A 477 8.78 -17.57 13.02
N ALA A 478 9.90 -17.63 13.72
CA ALA A 478 11.05 -18.44 13.35
C ALA A 478 11.45 -19.38 14.50
N ALA A 479 12.08 -20.50 14.17
CA ALA A 479 12.48 -21.55 15.11
C ALA A 479 14.00 -21.60 15.27
N ARG A 480 14.47 -21.72 16.50
CA ARG A 480 15.89 -21.97 16.86
C ARG A 480 16.20 -23.44 17.10
N ASN A 481 15.15 -24.26 17.29
CA ASN A 481 15.26 -25.67 17.63
C ASN A 481 13.99 -26.41 17.18
N ASP A 482 14.03 -27.75 17.34
CA ASP A 482 12.97 -28.67 16.93
C ASP A 482 11.62 -28.39 17.62
N ALA A 483 11.63 -28.07 18.91
CA ALA A 483 10.40 -27.79 19.65
C ALA A 483 9.70 -26.51 19.16
N GLU A 484 10.47 -25.48 18.81
CA GLU A 484 9.92 -24.26 18.20
C GLU A 484 9.46 -24.51 16.77
N LEU A 485 10.15 -25.37 16.00
CA LEU A 485 9.71 -25.79 14.68
C LEU A 485 8.38 -26.54 14.72
N ASP A 486 8.21 -27.46 15.69
CA ASP A 486 6.94 -28.15 15.88
C ASP A 486 5.79 -27.18 16.21
N ARG A 487 6.05 -26.16 17.01
CA ARG A 487 5.10 -25.06 17.28
C ARG A 487 4.74 -24.28 16.03
N LEU A 488 5.73 -23.94 15.17
CA LEU A 488 5.49 -23.26 13.90
C LEU A 488 4.59 -24.11 12.99
N ILE A 489 4.88 -25.39 12.86
CA ILE A 489 4.11 -26.31 12.02
C ILE A 489 2.68 -26.46 12.55
N ALA A 490 2.52 -26.64 13.87
CA ALA A 490 1.20 -26.72 14.50
C ALA A 490 0.38 -25.43 14.35
N ALA A 491 1.05 -24.29 14.24
CA ALA A 491 0.39 -23.00 14.05
C ALA A 491 -0.08 -22.77 12.60
N ILE A 492 0.27 -23.62 11.64
CA ILE A 492 -0.17 -23.52 10.26
C ILE A 492 -1.66 -23.91 10.20
N THR A 493 -2.52 -22.97 10.47
CA THR A 493 -3.97 -23.10 10.36
C THR A 493 -4.55 -21.75 9.97
N PRO A 494 -5.53 -21.73 9.09
CA PRO A 494 -6.03 -22.82 8.24
C PRO A 494 -5.14 -23.06 7.01
N PRO A 495 -5.27 -24.21 6.33
CA PRO A 495 -4.67 -24.39 5.02
C PRO A 495 -5.20 -23.30 4.08
N PHE A 496 -4.31 -22.65 3.37
CA PHE A 496 -4.68 -21.68 2.35
C PHE A 496 -4.11 -22.12 1.01
N HIS A 497 -4.99 -22.35 0.04
CA HIS A 497 -4.63 -22.85 -1.27
C HIS A 497 -4.96 -21.82 -2.36
N VAL A 498 -3.95 -21.44 -3.12
CA VAL A 498 -4.18 -20.74 -4.38
C VAL A 498 -4.46 -21.78 -5.45
N PRO A 499 -5.58 -21.69 -6.21
CA PRO A 499 -5.84 -22.59 -7.31
C PRO A 499 -4.65 -22.62 -8.29
N SER A 500 -4.28 -23.81 -8.77
CA SER A 500 -3.31 -23.91 -9.86
C SER A 500 -3.84 -23.12 -11.03
N ALA A 501 -3.02 -22.27 -11.64
CA ALA A 501 -3.37 -21.62 -12.89
C ALA A 501 -3.69 -22.73 -13.94
N ALA A 502 -4.90 -22.69 -14.49
CA ALA A 502 -5.34 -23.63 -15.52
C ALA A 502 -4.68 -23.28 -16.86
#